data_b60f7748dfb99798ba2c5f61a09c6018
#
_entry.id   b60f7748dfb99798ba2c5f61a09c6018
#
_cell.length_a   1.000
_cell.length_b   1.000
_cell.length_c   1.000
_cell.angle_alpha   90.00
_cell.angle_beta   90.00
_cell.angle_gamma   90.00
#
_symmetry.space_group_name_H-M   'P 1'
#
loop_
_entity.id
_entity.type
_entity.pdbx_description
1 polymer ?
#
loop_
_entity_poly.entity_id
_entity_poly.type
_entity_poly.pdbx_seq_one_letter_code
_entity_poly.pdbx_strand_id
1 'polypeptide(L)'
;IDVAKSEIANTLEEAIDIANKIKYPLIIRPSFTLGGSGGGIAENEEDLITIVKRGLELSPTTEVLIEESLLGWKEYEMEVVRDKNDNAIIICSIENVDPMGVHTGDSITVAPAQTLTDKEYQVMRDYSIAILRRIGVDTGGSNVQFAINQDNGRMIVIEMNPRVSR
;
A
#
# COMPACT_ATOMS: atom_id res chain seq x y z
N ILE A 1 -1.91 5.52 -12.58
CA ILE A 1 -2.06 5.35 -11.13
C ILE A 1 -0.72 4.87 -10.60
N ASP A 2 -0.19 5.57 -9.60
CA ASP A 2 1.10 5.25 -8.99
C ASP A 2 0.92 4.23 -7.86
N VAL A 3 1.95 3.40 -7.65
CA VAL A 3 2.03 2.40 -6.58
C VAL A 3 3.39 2.49 -5.90
N ALA A 4 3.57 1.84 -4.76
CA ALA A 4 4.87 1.75 -4.12
C ALA A 4 5.91 1.14 -5.08
N LYS A 5 7.11 1.73 -5.14
CA LYS A 5 8.22 1.16 -5.90
C LYS A 5 8.61 -0.15 -5.26
N SER A 6 8.64 -1.21 -6.04
CA SER A 6 9.00 -2.54 -5.54
C SER A 6 9.63 -3.40 -6.61
N GLU A 7 10.54 -4.26 -6.21
CA GLU A 7 11.13 -5.31 -7.06
C GLU A 7 11.31 -6.59 -6.23
N ILE A 8 11.35 -7.73 -6.91
CA ILE A 8 11.60 -9.04 -6.30
C ILE A 8 13.09 -9.36 -6.41
N ALA A 9 13.66 -9.90 -5.33
CA ALA A 9 15.02 -10.42 -5.29
C ALA A 9 15.03 -11.89 -4.88
N ASN A 10 15.84 -12.69 -5.57
CA ASN A 10 16.11 -14.10 -5.26
C ASN A 10 17.50 -14.30 -4.66
N THR A 11 18.33 -13.28 -4.70
CA THR A 11 19.68 -13.28 -4.12
C THR A 11 19.93 -12.02 -3.30
N LEU A 12 20.95 -12.07 -2.43
CA LEU A 12 21.37 -10.90 -1.67
C LEU A 12 21.95 -9.80 -2.58
N GLU A 13 22.65 -10.17 -3.64
CA GLU A 13 23.24 -9.24 -4.58
C GLU A 13 22.15 -8.43 -5.31
N GLU A 14 21.12 -9.11 -5.83
CA GLU A 14 19.94 -8.47 -6.41
C GLU A 14 19.26 -7.52 -5.42
N ALA A 15 19.14 -7.94 -4.16
CA ALA A 15 18.52 -7.11 -3.11
C ALA A 15 19.29 -5.81 -2.86
N ILE A 16 20.63 -5.85 -2.86
CA ILE A 16 21.47 -4.66 -2.71
C ILE A 16 21.32 -3.74 -3.92
N ASP A 17 21.29 -4.28 -5.13
CA ASP A 17 21.08 -3.49 -6.35
C ASP A 17 19.71 -2.80 -6.36
N ILE A 18 18.66 -3.49 -5.92
CA ILE A 18 17.31 -2.94 -5.78
C ILE A 18 17.31 -1.81 -4.73
N ALA A 19 17.94 -2.03 -3.58
CA ALA A 19 18.04 -1.04 -2.52
C ALA A 19 18.73 0.25 -2.99
N ASN A 20 19.76 0.11 -3.82
CA ASN A 20 20.46 1.25 -4.42
C ASN A 20 19.59 2.07 -5.38
N LYS A 21 18.60 1.46 -6.03
CA LYS A 21 17.63 2.12 -6.92
C LYS A 21 16.50 2.79 -6.15
N ILE A 22 15.87 2.05 -5.20
CA ILE A 22 14.67 2.51 -4.49
C ILE A 22 15.03 3.51 -3.40
N LYS A 23 16.12 3.29 -2.64
CA LYS A 23 16.62 4.03 -1.48
C LYS A 23 15.91 3.66 -0.19
N TYR A 24 16.64 3.81 0.91
CA TYR A 24 16.16 3.56 2.27
C TYR A 24 15.21 4.69 2.78
N PRO A 25 14.30 4.37 3.71
CA PRO A 25 14.04 3.05 4.29
C PRO A 25 13.27 2.13 3.34
N LEU A 26 13.43 0.80 3.51
CA LEU A 26 12.83 -0.23 2.68
C LEU A 26 12.03 -1.22 3.52
N ILE A 27 10.94 -1.74 2.96
CA ILE A 27 10.19 -2.85 3.52
C ILE A 27 10.58 -4.11 2.77
N ILE A 28 10.96 -5.17 3.50
CA ILE A 28 11.28 -6.48 2.95
C ILE A 28 10.19 -7.46 3.37
N ARG A 29 9.62 -8.16 2.42
CA ARG A 29 8.59 -9.18 2.65
C ARG A 29 8.97 -10.48 1.93
N PRO A 30 9.27 -11.55 2.67
CA PRO A 30 9.46 -12.88 2.06
C PRO A 30 8.18 -13.34 1.40
N SER A 31 8.29 -13.89 0.18
CA SER A 31 7.14 -14.42 -0.55
C SER A 31 6.62 -15.70 0.11
N PHE A 32 5.30 -15.83 0.13
CA PHE A 32 4.57 -17.03 0.61
C PHE A 32 4.83 -17.42 2.08
N THR A 33 5.19 -16.47 2.93
CA THR A 33 5.28 -16.69 4.39
C THR A 33 3.96 -16.31 5.07
N LEU A 34 3.67 -16.97 6.20
CA LEU A 34 2.47 -16.67 6.99
C LEU A 34 2.76 -15.59 8.04
N GLY A 35 1.82 -14.67 8.20
CA GLY A 35 1.87 -13.68 9.28
C GLY A 35 3.05 -12.71 9.23
N GLY A 36 3.62 -12.47 8.05
CA GLY A 36 4.74 -11.54 7.89
C GLY A 36 6.07 -12.06 8.43
N SER A 37 6.18 -13.37 8.69
CA SER A 37 7.39 -13.99 9.22
C SER A 37 8.61 -13.74 8.34
N GLY A 38 9.71 -13.29 8.94
CA GLY A 38 10.98 -13.04 8.24
C GLY A 38 11.06 -11.70 7.50
N GLY A 39 9.97 -10.93 7.47
CA GLY A 39 9.97 -9.57 6.95
C GLY A 39 10.48 -8.55 7.96
N GLY A 40 10.68 -7.32 7.49
CA GLY A 40 11.11 -6.22 8.35
C GLY A 40 11.34 -4.93 7.57
N ILE A 41 11.77 -3.91 8.29
CA ILE A 41 12.14 -2.61 7.76
C ILE A 41 13.65 -2.48 7.81
N ALA A 42 14.26 -2.16 6.69
CA ALA A 42 15.69 -1.85 6.60
C ALA A 42 15.88 -0.33 6.52
N GLU A 43 16.57 0.23 7.49
CA GLU A 43 16.94 1.65 7.53
C GLU A 43 18.27 1.90 6.80
N ASN A 44 19.06 0.85 6.62
CA ASN A 44 20.39 0.88 6.02
C ASN A 44 20.74 -0.49 5.42
N GLU A 45 21.94 -0.59 4.81
CA GLU A 45 22.40 -1.82 4.15
C GLU A 45 22.64 -2.98 5.13
N GLU A 46 23.06 -2.71 6.36
CA GLU A 46 23.30 -3.76 7.37
C GLU A 46 21.98 -4.44 7.76
N ASP A 47 20.95 -3.65 7.99
CA ASP A 47 19.58 -4.14 8.22
C ASP A 47 19.08 -4.95 7.03
N LEU A 48 19.25 -4.41 5.80
CA LEU A 48 18.87 -5.07 4.57
C LEU A 48 19.48 -6.47 4.47
N ILE A 49 20.80 -6.58 4.65
CA ILE A 49 21.53 -7.85 4.56
C ILE A 49 20.97 -8.87 5.56
N THR A 50 20.74 -8.43 6.78
CA THR A 50 20.25 -9.29 7.86
C THR A 50 18.83 -9.82 7.55
N ILE A 51 17.92 -8.90 7.16
CA ILE A 51 16.52 -9.24 6.90
C ILE A 51 16.38 -10.07 5.62
N VAL A 52 17.10 -9.71 4.56
CA VAL A 52 17.05 -10.45 3.27
C VAL A 52 17.55 -11.87 3.41
N LYS A 53 18.69 -12.10 4.09
CA LYS A 53 19.20 -13.47 4.33
C LYS A 53 18.15 -14.33 5.01
N ARG A 54 17.58 -13.83 6.10
CA ARG A 54 16.52 -14.53 6.83
C ARG A 54 15.26 -14.72 5.97
N GLY A 55 14.89 -13.72 5.18
CA GLY A 55 13.73 -13.77 4.31
C GLY A 55 13.86 -14.81 3.21
N LEU A 56 15.00 -14.88 2.55
CA LEU A 56 15.29 -15.87 1.51
C LEU A 56 15.30 -17.32 2.07
N GLU A 57 15.79 -17.52 3.31
CA GLU A 57 15.75 -18.82 3.98
C GLU A 57 14.33 -19.26 4.34
N LEU A 58 13.47 -18.32 4.74
CA LEU A 58 12.10 -18.62 5.18
C LEU A 58 11.11 -18.71 4.01
N SER A 59 11.40 -18.08 2.89
CA SER A 59 10.55 -18.13 1.70
C SER A 59 10.64 -19.51 1.02
N PRO A 60 9.50 -20.20 0.81
CA PRO A 60 9.49 -21.47 0.08
C PRO A 60 10.00 -21.37 -1.36
N THR A 61 9.93 -20.18 -1.95
CA THR A 61 10.39 -19.90 -3.31
C THR A 61 11.76 -19.21 -3.34
N THR A 62 12.41 -19.01 -2.19
CA THR A 62 13.70 -18.30 -2.06
C THR A 62 13.60 -16.91 -2.70
N GLU A 63 12.61 -16.13 -2.26
CA GLU A 63 12.24 -14.88 -2.90
C GLU A 63 11.78 -13.87 -1.85
N VAL A 64 12.22 -12.62 -1.98
CA VAL A 64 11.78 -11.49 -1.16
C VAL A 64 11.32 -10.35 -2.04
N LEU A 65 10.21 -9.70 -1.66
CA LEU A 65 9.78 -8.43 -2.22
C LEU A 65 10.44 -7.30 -1.43
N ILE A 66 11.04 -6.36 -2.12
CA ILE A 66 11.65 -5.14 -1.57
C ILE A 66 10.84 -3.95 -2.05
N GLU A 67 10.31 -3.18 -1.12
CA GLU A 67 9.45 -2.03 -1.40
C GLU A 67 9.97 -0.75 -0.74
N GLU A 68 9.67 0.40 -1.35
CA GLU A 68 9.84 1.67 -0.65
C GLU A 68 8.96 1.74 0.60
N SER A 69 9.49 2.28 1.68
CA SER A 69 8.72 2.46 2.91
C SER A 69 7.77 3.65 2.79
N LEU A 70 6.53 3.44 3.21
CA LEU A 70 5.51 4.47 3.31
C LEU A 70 5.27 4.91 4.75
N LEU A 71 6.17 4.54 5.67
CA LEU A 71 6.05 4.94 7.07
C LEU A 71 5.93 6.45 7.19
N GLY A 72 5.01 6.89 8.02
CA GLY A 72 4.76 8.31 8.25
C GLY A 72 3.92 9.01 7.18
N TRP A 73 3.59 8.35 6.06
CA TRP A 73 2.65 8.93 5.09
C TRP A 73 1.24 8.95 5.66
N LYS A 74 0.40 9.83 5.18
CA LYS A 74 -1.03 9.83 5.52
C LYS A 74 -1.77 8.74 4.74
N GLU A 75 -2.67 8.06 5.45
CA GLU A 75 -3.51 7.00 4.88
C GLU A 75 -4.95 7.50 4.74
N TYR A 76 -5.53 7.22 3.56
CA TYR A 76 -6.91 7.51 3.24
C TYR A 76 -7.56 6.32 2.54
N GLU A 77 -8.87 6.23 2.69
CA GLU A 77 -9.66 5.18 2.06
C GLU A 77 -10.86 5.79 1.34
N MET A 78 -11.26 5.15 0.25
CA MET A 78 -12.50 5.44 -0.46
C MET A 78 -13.42 4.23 -0.42
N GLU A 79 -14.61 4.41 0.09
CA GLU A 79 -15.71 3.45 -0.02
C GLU A 79 -16.45 3.70 -1.32
N VAL A 80 -16.45 2.72 -2.22
CA VAL A 80 -16.98 2.83 -3.56
C VAL A 80 -17.98 1.71 -3.84
N VAL A 81 -19.11 2.06 -4.42
CA VAL A 81 -20.07 1.07 -4.95
C VAL A 81 -20.13 1.20 -6.46
N ARG A 82 -20.07 0.07 -7.15
CA ARG A 82 -20.25 0.00 -8.59
C ARG A 82 -21.25 -1.11 -8.96
N ASP A 83 -22.10 -0.83 -9.94
CA ASP A 83 -23.07 -1.79 -10.47
C ASP A 83 -22.69 -2.31 -11.88
N LYS A 84 -23.47 -3.26 -12.38
CA LYS A 84 -23.28 -3.86 -13.71
C LYS A 84 -23.48 -2.90 -14.88
N ASN A 85 -24.16 -1.78 -14.65
CA ASN A 85 -24.40 -0.75 -15.65
C ASN A 85 -23.30 0.33 -15.65
N ASP A 86 -22.22 0.10 -14.91
CA ASP A 86 -21.10 1.02 -14.71
C ASP A 86 -21.47 2.31 -13.94
N ASN A 87 -22.58 2.32 -13.21
CA ASN A 87 -22.82 3.38 -12.25
C ASN A 87 -21.89 3.22 -11.07
N ALA A 88 -21.10 4.24 -10.77
CA ALA A 88 -20.14 4.23 -9.67
C ALA A 88 -20.35 5.43 -8.75
N ILE A 89 -20.39 5.18 -7.45
CA ILE A 89 -20.62 6.19 -6.41
C ILE A 89 -19.56 6.05 -5.33
N ILE A 90 -18.95 7.15 -4.93
CA ILE A 90 -18.17 7.24 -3.70
C ILE A 90 -19.16 7.42 -2.55
N ILE A 91 -19.22 6.46 -1.66
CA ILE A 91 -20.10 6.50 -0.48
C ILE A 91 -19.52 7.45 0.56
N CYS A 92 -18.24 7.30 0.88
CA CYS A 92 -17.51 8.21 1.76
C CYS A 92 -16.01 8.12 1.52
N SER A 93 -15.31 9.16 1.97
CA SER A 93 -13.86 9.14 2.17
C SER A 93 -13.57 8.94 3.66
N ILE A 94 -12.53 8.20 3.96
CA ILE A 94 -12.09 7.90 5.33
C ILE A 94 -10.64 8.37 5.46
N GLU A 95 -10.31 8.93 6.59
CA GLU A 95 -8.95 9.30 6.98
C GLU A 95 -8.53 8.53 8.22
N ASN A 96 -7.36 7.89 8.16
CA ASN A 96 -6.69 7.37 9.33
C ASN A 96 -5.90 8.50 10.00
N VAL A 97 -6.21 8.79 11.25
CA VAL A 97 -5.57 9.91 12.00
C VAL A 97 -4.10 9.58 12.28
N ASP A 98 -3.82 8.32 12.58
CA ASP A 98 -2.47 7.84 12.76
C ASP A 98 -1.76 7.66 11.40
N PRO A 99 -0.46 7.95 11.32
CA PRO A 99 0.30 7.78 10.08
C PRO A 99 0.47 6.31 9.73
N MET A 100 0.80 6.04 8.47
CA MET A 100 1.18 4.72 7.99
C MET A 100 2.23 4.08 8.89
N GLY A 101 2.02 2.79 9.21
CA GLY A 101 2.82 2.01 10.18
C GLY A 101 2.04 1.62 11.42
N VAL A 102 0.97 2.34 11.76
CA VAL A 102 -0.03 1.89 12.73
C VAL A 102 -1.06 1.05 11.99
N HIS A 103 -1.38 -0.13 12.52
CA HIS A 103 -2.37 -1.00 11.90
C HIS A 103 -3.74 -0.32 11.86
N THR A 104 -4.43 -0.36 10.72
CA THR A 104 -5.75 0.28 10.51
C THR A 104 -6.77 -0.09 11.58
N GLY A 105 -6.72 -1.30 12.13
CA GLY A 105 -7.59 -1.76 13.21
C GLY A 105 -7.33 -1.10 14.56
N ASP A 106 -6.16 -0.49 14.74
CA ASP A 106 -5.71 0.18 15.96
C ASP A 106 -5.67 1.71 15.82
N SER A 107 -5.92 2.22 14.59
CA SER A 107 -5.94 3.64 14.28
C SER A 107 -7.32 4.26 14.51
N ILE A 108 -7.35 5.54 14.88
CA ILE A 108 -8.57 6.34 14.88
C ILE A 108 -8.90 6.71 13.43
N THR A 109 -10.09 6.35 12.98
CA THR A 109 -10.59 6.67 11.65
C THR A 109 -11.69 7.73 11.71
N VAL A 110 -11.68 8.64 10.73
CA VAL A 110 -12.68 9.71 10.62
C VAL A 110 -13.31 9.67 9.23
N ALA A 111 -14.63 9.69 9.18
CA ALA A 111 -15.40 9.80 7.94
C ALA A 111 -16.40 10.97 8.04
N PRO A 112 -16.46 11.88 7.08
CA PRO A 112 -15.57 11.97 5.90
C PRO A 112 -14.16 12.44 6.27
N ALA A 113 -13.18 12.17 5.39
CA ALA A 113 -11.81 12.66 5.55
C ALA A 113 -11.78 14.18 5.73
N GLN A 114 -10.98 14.65 6.69
CA GLN A 114 -10.99 16.06 7.13
C GLN A 114 -9.86 16.90 6.49
N THR A 115 -8.78 16.27 6.07
CA THR A 115 -7.56 16.97 5.63
C THR A 115 -7.26 16.81 4.13
N LEU A 116 -8.12 16.14 3.37
CA LEU A 116 -8.03 16.07 1.92
C LEU A 116 -8.40 17.42 1.28
N THR A 117 -7.59 17.86 0.34
CA THR A 117 -7.99 18.93 -0.57
C THR A 117 -9.00 18.42 -1.60
N ASP A 118 -9.83 19.32 -2.17
CA ASP A 118 -10.76 18.94 -3.23
C ASP A 118 -10.05 18.28 -4.42
N LYS A 119 -8.86 18.74 -4.76
CA LYS A 119 -8.06 18.18 -5.85
C LYS A 119 -7.64 16.74 -5.55
N GLU A 120 -7.11 16.46 -4.36
CA GLU A 120 -6.72 15.13 -3.95
C GLU A 120 -7.93 14.19 -3.91
N TYR A 121 -9.04 14.64 -3.34
CA TYR A 121 -10.30 13.91 -3.33
C TYR A 121 -10.75 13.50 -4.74
N GLN A 122 -10.73 14.42 -5.71
CA GLN A 122 -11.13 14.12 -7.09
C GLN A 122 -10.20 13.10 -7.75
N VAL A 123 -8.89 13.20 -7.51
CA VAL A 123 -7.91 12.23 -8.02
C VAL A 123 -8.16 10.84 -7.42
N MET A 124 -8.37 10.75 -6.11
CA MET A 124 -8.67 9.48 -5.43
C MET A 124 -9.98 8.86 -5.93
N ARG A 125 -11.00 9.68 -6.12
CA ARG A 125 -12.29 9.27 -6.71
C ARG A 125 -12.09 8.65 -8.09
N ASP A 126 -11.40 9.36 -8.98
CA ASP A 126 -11.19 8.93 -10.36
C ASP A 126 -10.34 7.65 -10.42
N TYR A 127 -9.32 7.56 -9.57
CA TYR A 127 -8.49 6.36 -9.44
C TYR A 127 -9.29 5.17 -8.91
N SER A 128 -10.10 5.37 -7.89
CA SER A 128 -10.95 4.32 -7.32
C SER A 128 -11.89 3.72 -8.37
N ILE A 129 -12.59 4.58 -9.11
CA ILE A 129 -13.50 4.14 -10.18
C ILE A 129 -12.74 3.40 -11.28
N ALA A 130 -11.58 3.93 -11.69
CA ALA A 130 -10.74 3.29 -12.72
C ALA A 130 -10.23 1.90 -12.27
N ILE A 131 -9.86 1.76 -11.00
CA ILE A 131 -9.41 0.48 -10.41
C ILE A 131 -10.55 -0.55 -10.43
N LEU A 132 -11.75 -0.19 -9.95
CA LEU A 132 -12.89 -1.10 -9.94
C LEU A 132 -13.25 -1.56 -11.36
N ARG A 133 -13.23 -0.64 -12.33
CA ARG A 133 -13.44 -0.97 -13.75
C ARG A 133 -12.40 -1.93 -14.28
N ARG A 134 -11.11 -1.67 -13.98
CA ARG A 134 -10.00 -2.49 -14.48
C ARG A 134 -9.97 -3.89 -13.91
N ILE A 135 -10.33 -4.03 -12.64
CA ILE A 135 -10.41 -5.32 -11.94
C ILE A 135 -11.70 -6.07 -12.33
N GLY A 136 -12.76 -5.35 -12.71
CA GLY A 136 -14.03 -5.93 -13.11
C GLY A 136 -15.01 -6.13 -11.93
N VAL A 137 -14.84 -5.39 -10.83
CA VAL A 137 -15.83 -5.39 -9.74
C VAL A 137 -17.07 -4.65 -10.23
N ASP A 138 -18.18 -5.35 -10.36
CA ASP A 138 -19.44 -4.87 -10.93
C ASP A 138 -20.64 -5.06 -9.99
N THR A 139 -20.41 -5.48 -8.77
CA THR A 139 -21.45 -5.70 -7.76
C THR A 139 -20.95 -5.40 -6.36
N GLY A 140 -21.63 -4.51 -5.66
CA GLY A 140 -21.38 -4.24 -4.24
C GLY A 140 -20.33 -3.18 -3.95
N GLY A 141 -19.92 -3.13 -2.69
CA GLY A 141 -18.95 -2.17 -2.17
C GLY A 141 -17.52 -2.64 -2.26
N SER A 142 -16.63 -1.69 -2.44
CA SER A 142 -15.18 -1.91 -2.41
C SER A 142 -14.52 -0.79 -1.62
N ASN A 143 -13.47 -1.14 -0.92
CA ASN A 143 -12.61 -0.22 -0.19
C ASN A 143 -11.29 -0.07 -0.97
N VAL A 144 -10.91 1.15 -1.32
CA VAL A 144 -9.64 1.46 -2.00
C VAL A 144 -8.79 2.30 -1.06
N GLN A 145 -7.57 1.84 -0.77
CA GLN A 145 -6.65 2.48 0.16
C GLN A 145 -5.56 3.24 -0.58
N PHE A 146 -5.27 4.44 -0.08
CA PHE A 146 -4.30 5.37 -0.63
C PHE A 146 -3.34 5.85 0.43
N ALA A 147 -2.10 6.12 0.02
CA ALA A 147 -1.14 6.85 0.84
C ALA A 147 -0.74 8.16 0.14
N ILE A 148 -0.61 9.22 0.93
CA ILE A 148 -0.16 10.54 0.45
C ILE A 148 1.07 10.97 1.26
N ASN A 149 2.15 11.24 0.54
CA ASN A 149 3.34 11.85 1.11
C ASN A 149 3.07 13.34 1.38
N GLN A 150 3.16 13.75 2.63
CA GLN A 150 2.86 15.13 3.02
C GLN A 150 3.91 16.15 2.55
N ASP A 151 5.15 15.71 2.32
CA ASP A 151 6.24 16.62 1.95
C ASP A 151 6.18 17.03 0.48
N ASN A 152 5.72 16.12 -0.39
CA ASN A 152 5.75 16.35 -1.85
C ASN A 152 4.41 16.12 -2.55
N GLY A 153 3.37 15.68 -1.84
CA GLY A 153 2.03 15.43 -2.38
C GLY A 153 1.92 14.18 -3.27
N ARG A 154 2.94 13.30 -3.30
CA ARG A 154 2.87 12.05 -4.06
C ARG A 154 1.78 11.16 -3.49
N MET A 155 0.85 10.75 -4.34
CA MET A 155 -0.27 9.87 -4.00
C MET A 155 -0.07 8.51 -4.66
N ILE A 156 -0.20 7.45 -3.89
CA ILE A 156 -0.13 6.08 -4.38
C ILE A 156 -1.34 5.27 -3.92
N VAL A 157 -1.64 4.22 -4.67
CA VAL A 157 -2.62 3.21 -4.28
C VAL A 157 -1.90 2.10 -3.53
N ILE A 158 -2.44 1.72 -2.37
CA ILE A 158 -1.93 0.61 -1.56
C ILE A 158 -2.59 -0.69 -1.99
N GLU A 159 -3.92 -0.76 -1.86
CA GLU A 159 -4.70 -1.94 -2.21
C GLU A 159 -6.16 -1.60 -2.49
N MET A 160 -6.86 -2.56 -3.09
CA MET A 160 -8.33 -2.55 -3.21
C MET A 160 -8.88 -3.85 -2.65
N ASN A 161 -9.84 -3.72 -1.77
CA ASN A 161 -10.56 -4.83 -1.16
C ASN A 161 -11.99 -4.88 -1.69
N PRO A 162 -12.46 -5.98 -2.31
CA PRO A 162 -13.83 -6.10 -2.81
C PRO A 162 -14.82 -6.39 -1.67
N ARG A 163 -14.81 -5.54 -0.69
CA ARG A 163 -15.66 -5.52 0.50
C ARG A 163 -15.73 -4.11 1.04
N VAL A 164 -16.74 -3.80 1.85
CA VAL A 164 -16.78 -2.55 2.62
C VAL A 164 -15.77 -2.58 3.77
N SER A 165 -15.36 -1.42 4.26
CA SER A 165 -14.57 -1.30 5.49
C SER A 165 -15.38 -1.76 6.71
N ARG A 166 -14.67 -2.00 7.79
CA ARG A 166 -15.30 -2.43 9.06
C ARG A 166 -15.89 -1.25 9.81
#